data_8f63d6d8421be03fabc4fc79b2131720
#
_entry.id   8f63d6d8421be03fabc4fc79b2131720
#
_cell.length_a   1.000
_cell.length_b   1.000
_cell.length_c   1.000
_cell.angle_alpha   90.00
_cell.angle_beta   90.00
_cell.angle_gamma   90.00
#
_symmetry.space_group_name_H-M   'P 1'
#
loop_
_entity.id
_entity.type
_entity.pdbx_description
1 polymer ?
#
loop_
_entity_poly.entity_id
_entity_poly.type
_entity_poly.pdbx_seq_one_letter_code
_entity_poly.pdbx_strand_id
1 'polypeptide(L)'
;YVADGFAGPERDPYTEGYHFIGKNVIFFSKKRYEFVSSGCYWLSETPLAAGSCSWNTMRARHCNWVRLRDRKSGAEFRVLDIHLDHKSDDARREQMKMIVGECAQYADGFPQIICGDFNSGIENAPVACLRDAGWQEAYEAVHGPGEAGFTYHGFKGPDYRKKNARRIDFIFVRGNLRPVSAEILRDKVDGLYPSDHYFLMSDF
;
A
#
# COMPACT_ATOMS: atom_id res chain seq x y z
N TYR A 1 3.13 -20.24 -2.01
CA TYR A 1 3.20 -18.81 -1.73
C TYR A 1 4.62 -18.43 -1.33
N VAL A 2 5.01 -17.24 -1.69
CA VAL A 2 6.26 -16.61 -1.25
C VAL A 2 5.88 -15.30 -0.57
N ALA A 3 6.43 -15.07 0.62
CA ALA A 3 6.40 -13.77 1.25
C ALA A 3 7.58 -12.96 0.72
N ASP A 4 7.35 -11.75 0.32
CA ASP A 4 8.38 -10.78 -0.02
C ASP A 4 8.12 -9.50 0.76
N GLY A 5 9.12 -9.05 1.47
CA GLY A 5 9.01 -7.91 2.35
C GLY A 5 10.33 -7.62 3.03
N PHE A 6 10.39 -6.47 3.68
CA PHE A 6 11.57 -6.08 4.41
C PHE A 6 11.70 -6.92 5.67
N ALA A 7 12.65 -7.83 5.68
CA ALA A 7 13.04 -8.62 6.83
C ALA A 7 14.54 -8.61 6.95
N GLY A 8 15.04 -8.58 8.15
CA GLY A 8 16.47 -8.66 8.33
C GLY A 8 16.89 -8.57 9.78
N PRO A 9 18.01 -9.18 10.09
CA PRO A 9 18.60 -9.16 11.42
C PRO A 9 19.01 -7.75 11.86
N GLU A 10 19.19 -6.87 10.93
CA GLU A 10 19.45 -5.46 11.17
C GLU A 10 18.34 -4.74 11.95
N ARG A 11 17.22 -5.41 12.12
CA ARG A 11 16.14 -4.94 13.01
C ARG A 11 16.44 -5.20 14.47
N ASP A 12 17.21 -6.22 14.77
CA ASP A 12 17.41 -6.70 16.12
C ASP A 12 18.07 -5.67 17.06
N PRO A 13 19.05 -4.88 16.61
CA PRO A 13 19.62 -3.81 17.45
C PRO A 13 18.60 -2.74 17.84
N TYR A 14 17.48 -2.69 17.13
CA TYR A 14 16.42 -1.71 17.36
C TYR A 14 15.21 -2.32 18.08
N THR A 15 15.45 -3.20 19.02
CA THR A 15 14.39 -3.93 19.72
C THR A 15 13.30 -3.02 20.26
N GLU A 16 13.66 -1.87 20.80
CA GLU A 16 12.70 -0.88 21.27
C GLU A 16 11.96 -0.17 20.14
N GLY A 17 12.66 0.16 19.07
CA GLY A 17 12.09 0.79 17.87
C GLY A 17 11.42 -0.19 16.92
N TYR A 18 11.79 -1.44 16.97
CA TYR A 18 11.32 -2.48 16.06
C TYR A 18 9.79 -2.65 16.07
N HIS A 19 9.17 -2.58 17.21
CA HIS A 19 7.70 -2.67 17.36
C HIS A 19 6.96 -1.56 16.61
N PHE A 20 7.65 -0.49 16.28
CA PHE A 20 7.10 0.68 15.62
C PHE A 20 7.38 0.70 14.11
N ILE A 21 8.11 -0.27 13.59
CA ILE A 21 8.34 -0.43 12.15
C ILE A 21 7.32 -1.44 11.64
N GLY A 22 6.28 -0.95 10.99
CA GLY A 22 5.31 -1.80 10.29
C GLY A 22 6.01 -2.54 9.16
N LYS A 23 5.73 -3.83 9.02
CA LYS A 23 6.26 -4.66 7.94
C LYS A 23 5.23 -4.78 6.84
N ASN A 24 5.59 -4.33 5.66
CA ASN A 24 4.81 -4.49 4.45
C ASN A 24 5.22 -5.82 3.82
N VAL A 25 4.27 -6.73 3.66
CA VAL A 25 4.57 -8.10 3.19
C VAL A 25 3.68 -8.45 2.00
N ILE A 26 4.31 -8.83 0.90
CA ILE A 26 3.60 -9.23 -0.32
C ILE A 26 3.64 -10.76 -0.44
N PHE A 27 2.46 -11.38 -0.47
CA PHE A 27 2.29 -12.80 -0.74
C PHE A 27 1.75 -13.00 -2.15
N PHE A 28 2.32 -13.93 -2.89
CA PHE A 28 1.82 -14.31 -4.21
C PHE A 28 1.84 -15.80 -4.47
N SER A 29 0.98 -16.27 -5.37
CA SER A 29 0.89 -17.68 -5.73
C SER A 29 2.00 -18.07 -6.70
N LYS A 30 2.94 -18.91 -6.29
CA LYS A 30 3.99 -19.48 -7.15
C LYS A 30 3.44 -20.33 -8.32
N LYS A 31 2.23 -20.85 -8.18
CA LYS A 31 1.56 -21.59 -9.26
C LYS A 31 1.13 -20.64 -10.39
N ARG A 32 0.68 -19.44 -10.01
CA ARG A 32 0.16 -18.43 -10.95
C ARG A 32 1.26 -17.53 -11.48
N TYR A 33 2.17 -17.10 -10.61
CA TYR A 33 3.16 -16.09 -10.92
C TYR A 33 4.58 -16.61 -10.80
N GLU A 34 5.44 -16.10 -11.65
CA GLU A 34 6.89 -16.25 -11.59
C GLU A 34 7.47 -15.00 -10.95
N PHE A 35 8.37 -15.19 -9.98
CA PHE A 35 9.14 -14.12 -9.38
C PHE A 35 10.18 -13.61 -10.38
N VAL A 36 10.22 -12.31 -10.61
CA VAL A 36 11.21 -11.65 -11.47
C VAL A 36 12.25 -10.92 -10.62
N SER A 37 11.80 -10.02 -9.76
CA SER A 37 12.66 -9.26 -8.86
C SER A 37 11.85 -8.63 -7.74
N SER A 38 12.52 -8.20 -6.67
CA SER A 38 11.92 -7.46 -5.58
C SER A 38 12.91 -6.46 -4.99
N GLY A 39 12.41 -5.60 -4.15
CA GLY A 39 13.23 -4.69 -3.38
C GLY A 39 12.42 -3.93 -2.33
N CYS A 40 13.14 -3.21 -1.51
CA CYS A 40 12.56 -2.26 -0.58
C CYS A 40 13.43 -1.01 -0.47
N TYR A 41 12.81 0.09 -0.07
CA TYR A 41 13.50 1.33 0.26
C TYR A 41 12.75 2.08 1.35
N TRP A 42 13.52 2.83 2.15
CA TRP A 42 12.95 3.64 3.20
C TRP A 42 12.36 4.92 2.63
N LEU A 43 11.19 5.28 3.15
CA LEU A 43 10.48 6.50 2.75
C LEU A 43 11.03 7.70 3.51
N SER A 44 12.25 8.09 3.15
CA SER A 44 13.03 9.16 3.76
C SER A 44 14.00 9.77 2.74
N GLU A 45 14.66 10.86 3.10
CA GLU A 45 15.70 11.50 2.28
C GLU A 45 16.95 10.61 2.09
N THR A 46 17.08 9.55 2.89
CA THR A 46 18.15 8.55 2.79
C THR A 46 17.58 7.16 2.60
N PRO A 47 16.99 6.84 1.43
CA PRO A 47 16.18 5.63 1.22
C PRO A 47 16.94 4.31 1.35
N LEU A 48 18.25 4.32 1.27
CA LEU A 48 19.10 3.13 1.43
C LEU A 48 19.62 2.96 2.86
N ALA A 49 19.39 3.93 3.74
CA ALA A 49 19.76 3.83 5.15
C ALA A 49 18.65 3.14 5.95
N ALA A 50 18.95 1.97 6.49
CA ALA A 50 17.98 1.16 7.23
C ALA A 50 17.40 1.91 8.44
N GLY A 51 16.06 1.96 8.54
CA GLY A 51 15.36 2.63 9.64
C GLY A 51 15.37 4.15 9.57
N SER A 52 15.80 4.73 8.44
CA SER A 52 15.85 6.19 8.29
C SER A 52 14.48 6.85 8.33
N CYS A 53 14.45 8.06 8.89
CA CYS A 53 13.27 8.88 9.07
C CYS A 53 13.53 10.29 8.55
N SER A 54 12.53 10.91 7.93
CA SER A 54 12.56 12.30 7.47
C SER A 54 11.20 12.96 7.65
N TRP A 55 11.13 14.29 7.47
CA TRP A 55 9.88 15.06 7.44
C TRP A 55 9.02 14.92 8.71
N ASN A 56 9.69 14.76 9.86
CA ASN A 56 9.02 14.57 11.17
C ASN A 56 8.10 13.35 11.25
N THR A 57 8.45 12.27 10.54
CA THR A 57 7.73 11.01 10.70
C THR A 57 7.76 10.52 12.14
N MET A 58 6.67 9.95 12.59
CA MET A 58 6.62 9.28 13.91
C MET A 58 7.37 7.96 13.91
N ARG A 59 7.45 7.28 12.75
CA ARG A 59 8.06 5.97 12.59
C ARG A 59 8.78 5.87 11.26
N ALA A 60 9.82 5.07 11.21
CA ALA A 60 10.42 4.68 9.94
C ALA A 60 9.38 3.96 9.06
N ARG A 61 9.23 4.41 7.83
CA ARG A 61 8.33 3.84 6.83
C ARG A 61 9.13 3.38 5.63
N HIS A 62 8.68 2.33 4.99
CA HIS A 62 9.32 1.78 3.81
C HIS A 62 8.28 1.35 2.77
N CYS A 63 8.72 1.24 1.54
CA CYS A 63 7.99 0.64 0.45
C CYS A 63 8.63 -0.70 0.11
N ASN A 64 7.86 -1.77 0.11
CA ASN A 64 8.26 -3.03 -0.48
C ASN A 64 7.63 -3.18 -1.85
N TRP A 65 8.35 -3.80 -2.78
CA TRP A 65 7.79 -4.10 -4.08
C TRP A 65 8.27 -5.45 -4.61
N VAL A 66 7.44 -6.03 -5.45
CA VAL A 66 7.76 -7.24 -6.21
C VAL A 66 7.36 -7.07 -7.67
N ARG A 67 8.21 -7.54 -8.58
CA ARG A 67 7.91 -7.68 -10.00
C ARG A 67 7.64 -9.15 -10.30
N LEU A 68 6.50 -9.40 -10.89
CA LEU A 68 5.98 -10.73 -11.18
C LEU A 68 5.69 -10.87 -12.66
N ARG A 69 5.78 -12.13 -13.15
CA ARG A 69 5.29 -12.51 -14.48
C ARG A 69 4.14 -13.49 -14.32
N ASP A 70 3.01 -13.20 -14.95
CA ASP A 70 1.90 -14.14 -15.04
C ASP A 70 2.28 -15.30 -15.94
N ARG A 71 2.29 -16.51 -15.40
CA ARG A 71 2.68 -17.74 -16.14
C ARG A 71 1.72 -18.07 -17.28
N LYS A 72 0.47 -17.59 -17.22
CA LYS A 72 -0.54 -17.86 -18.24
C LYS A 72 -0.44 -16.91 -19.42
N SER A 73 -0.29 -15.63 -19.18
CA SER A 73 -0.25 -14.59 -20.22
C SER A 73 1.15 -14.18 -20.62
N GLY A 74 2.16 -14.44 -19.81
CA GLY A 74 3.51 -13.92 -19.96
C GLY A 74 3.67 -12.45 -19.58
N ALA A 75 2.60 -11.76 -19.23
CA ALA A 75 2.63 -10.36 -18.87
C ALA A 75 3.37 -10.13 -17.55
N GLU A 76 4.19 -9.09 -17.53
CA GLU A 76 4.86 -8.65 -16.29
C GLU A 76 4.14 -7.46 -15.69
N PHE A 77 4.16 -7.40 -14.36
CA PHE A 77 3.61 -6.30 -13.58
C PHE A 77 4.35 -6.14 -12.27
N ARG A 78 4.15 -5.02 -11.61
CA ARG A 78 4.77 -4.70 -10.32
C ARG A 78 3.71 -4.39 -9.28
N VAL A 79 3.92 -4.88 -8.06
CA VAL A 79 3.10 -4.57 -6.89
C VAL A 79 3.98 -3.89 -5.85
N LEU A 80 3.50 -2.77 -5.32
CA LEU A 80 4.12 -2.04 -4.22
C LEU A 80 3.17 -2.07 -3.02
N ASP A 81 3.69 -2.44 -1.87
CA ASP A 81 2.99 -2.39 -0.60
C ASP A 81 3.59 -1.29 0.27
N ILE A 82 2.73 -0.38 0.73
CA ILE A 82 3.12 0.84 1.43
C ILE A 82 2.31 1.03 2.71
N HIS A 83 2.94 1.69 3.68
CA HIS A 83 2.27 2.17 4.87
C HIS A 83 2.84 3.55 5.22
N LEU A 84 2.12 4.62 4.86
CA LEU A 84 2.57 5.99 5.06
C LEU A 84 2.53 6.42 6.53
N ASP A 85 3.17 7.52 6.86
CA ASP A 85 3.19 8.03 8.23
C ASP A 85 1.80 8.43 8.73
N HIS A 86 1.50 8.12 9.99
CA HIS A 86 0.18 8.36 10.57
C HIS A 86 0.05 9.72 11.28
N LYS A 87 1.15 10.48 11.44
CA LYS A 87 1.17 11.75 12.18
C LYS A 87 1.40 12.96 11.28
N SER A 88 2.42 12.90 10.43
CA SER A 88 2.88 14.04 9.65
C SER A 88 2.25 14.06 8.26
N ASP A 89 1.45 15.08 7.96
CA ASP A 89 0.90 15.32 6.62
C ASP A 89 2.02 15.61 5.60
N ASP A 90 3.05 16.35 6.03
CA ASP A 90 4.22 16.63 5.20
C ASP A 90 4.96 15.34 4.84
N ALA A 91 5.17 14.46 5.84
CA ALA A 91 5.81 13.18 5.59
C ALA A 91 5.01 12.34 4.58
N ARG A 92 3.69 12.21 4.76
CA ARG A 92 2.85 11.46 3.81
C ARG A 92 2.95 11.99 2.39
N ARG A 93 2.95 13.31 2.23
CA ARG A 93 3.10 13.96 0.93
C ARG A 93 4.46 13.66 0.29
N GLU A 94 5.55 13.84 1.02
CA GLU A 94 6.91 13.62 0.50
C GLU A 94 7.18 12.12 0.26
N GLN A 95 6.70 11.25 1.14
CA GLN A 95 6.75 9.80 0.96
C GLN A 95 6.03 9.38 -0.33
N MET A 96 4.85 9.91 -0.61
CA MET A 96 4.12 9.58 -1.84
C MET A 96 4.81 10.16 -3.08
N LYS A 97 5.34 11.37 -3.05
CA LYS A 97 6.13 11.92 -4.15
C LYS A 97 7.33 11.04 -4.50
N MET A 98 8.00 10.51 -3.48
CA MET A 98 9.12 9.61 -3.65
C MET A 98 8.69 8.30 -4.34
N ILE A 99 7.58 7.69 -3.91
CA ILE A 99 7.02 6.48 -4.51
C ILE A 99 6.63 6.73 -5.97
N VAL A 100 5.92 7.82 -6.25
CA VAL A 100 5.51 8.20 -7.61
C VAL A 100 6.72 8.44 -8.51
N GLY A 101 7.74 9.14 -8.00
CA GLY A 101 8.98 9.40 -8.73
C GLY A 101 9.76 8.13 -9.07
N GLU A 102 9.77 7.15 -8.18
CA GLU A 102 10.38 5.84 -8.41
C GLU A 102 9.59 5.04 -9.45
N CYS A 103 8.25 5.02 -9.32
CA CYS A 103 7.38 4.36 -10.29
C CYS A 103 7.46 4.96 -11.70
N ALA A 104 7.76 6.25 -11.81
CA ALA A 104 7.91 6.94 -13.10
C ALA A 104 9.17 6.51 -13.88
N GLN A 105 10.08 5.75 -13.28
CA GLN A 105 11.22 5.17 -13.99
C GLN A 105 10.82 4.01 -14.94
N TYR A 106 9.61 3.51 -14.79
CA TYR A 106 9.05 2.47 -15.68
C TYR A 106 8.30 3.12 -16.83
N ALA A 107 8.26 2.43 -17.99
CA ALA A 107 7.49 2.89 -19.15
C ALA A 107 6.01 3.11 -18.79
N ASP A 108 5.37 4.08 -19.42
CA ASP A 108 3.99 4.49 -19.09
C ASP A 108 2.96 3.34 -19.18
N GLY A 109 3.14 2.43 -20.13
CA GLY A 109 2.28 1.26 -20.30
C GLY A 109 2.60 0.10 -19.35
N PHE A 110 3.70 0.17 -18.57
CA PHE A 110 4.08 -0.92 -17.69
C PHE A 110 3.10 -1.04 -16.50
N PRO A 111 2.49 -2.23 -16.30
CA PRO A 111 1.49 -2.41 -15.26
C PRO A 111 2.07 -2.29 -13.85
N GLN A 112 1.53 -1.39 -13.05
CA GLN A 112 1.93 -1.18 -11.66
C GLN A 112 0.72 -1.06 -10.74
N ILE A 113 0.82 -1.63 -9.55
CA ILE A 113 -0.20 -1.61 -8.49
C ILE A 113 0.47 -1.04 -7.24
N ILE A 114 -0.14 -0.04 -6.61
CA ILE A 114 0.21 0.45 -5.27
C ILE A 114 -0.95 0.12 -4.35
N CYS A 115 -0.68 -0.56 -3.24
CA CYS A 115 -1.68 -0.87 -2.23
C CYS A 115 -1.14 -0.64 -0.81
N GLY A 116 -2.04 -0.47 0.16
CA GLY A 116 -1.71 -0.37 1.56
C GLY A 116 -2.43 0.73 2.32
N ASP A 117 -1.95 1.01 3.53
CA ASP A 117 -2.46 2.06 4.40
C ASP A 117 -1.77 3.41 4.10
N PHE A 118 -2.55 4.32 3.57
CA PHE A 118 -2.08 5.69 3.25
C PHE A 118 -2.16 6.63 4.46
N ASN A 119 -2.81 6.22 5.54
CA ASN A 119 -3.10 7.08 6.69
C ASN A 119 -3.72 8.43 6.30
N SER A 120 -4.37 8.48 5.15
CA SER A 120 -4.96 9.65 4.51
C SER A 120 -6.27 9.30 3.84
N GLY A 121 -7.23 10.22 3.85
CA GLY A 121 -8.46 10.06 3.07
C GLY A 121 -8.25 10.38 1.58
N ILE A 122 -9.28 10.07 0.80
CA ILE A 122 -9.29 10.21 -0.66
C ILE A 122 -9.02 11.63 -1.17
N GLU A 123 -9.32 12.65 -0.37
CA GLU A 123 -9.16 14.07 -0.71
C GLU A 123 -7.80 14.65 -0.28
N ASN A 124 -6.92 13.83 0.29
CA ASN A 124 -5.65 14.32 0.82
C ASN A 124 -4.50 14.26 -0.20
N ALA A 125 -3.44 14.99 0.10
CA ALA A 125 -2.29 15.17 -0.77
C ALA A 125 -1.65 13.89 -1.32
N PRO A 126 -1.50 12.77 -0.58
CA PRO A 126 -0.97 11.53 -1.16
C PRO A 126 -1.80 10.98 -2.30
N VAL A 127 -3.14 11.03 -2.18
CA VAL A 127 -4.05 10.58 -3.23
C VAL A 127 -4.02 11.53 -4.42
N ALA A 128 -4.03 12.84 -4.17
CA ALA A 128 -3.89 13.84 -5.23
C ALA A 128 -2.60 13.64 -6.03
N CYS A 129 -1.47 13.38 -5.36
CA CYS A 129 -0.20 13.10 -6.01
C CYS A 129 -0.26 11.91 -6.98
N LEU A 130 -0.95 10.83 -6.61
CA LEU A 130 -1.16 9.67 -7.48
C LEU A 130 -2.06 10.01 -8.69
N ARG A 131 -3.18 10.71 -8.44
CA ARG A 131 -4.10 11.12 -9.51
C ARG A 131 -3.40 12.02 -10.53
N ASP A 132 -2.64 13.00 -10.07
CA ASP A 132 -1.87 13.92 -10.92
C ASP A 132 -0.82 13.18 -11.76
N ALA A 133 -0.30 12.06 -11.26
CA ALA A 133 0.62 11.18 -11.96
C ALA A 133 -0.06 10.10 -12.82
N GLY A 134 -1.38 10.19 -13.02
CA GLY A 134 -2.15 9.32 -13.90
C GLY A 134 -2.49 7.95 -13.32
N TRP A 135 -2.44 7.79 -11.99
CA TRP A 135 -2.89 6.57 -11.33
C TRP A 135 -4.41 6.58 -11.14
N GLN A 136 -5.03 5.43 -11.29
CA GLN A 136 -6.46 5.22 -11.12
C GLN A 136 -6.72 4.47 -9.80
N GLU A 137 -7.60 4.98 -8.97
CA GLU A 137 -8.04 4.32 -7.75
C GLU A 137 -9.06 3.24 -8.09
N ALA A 138 -8.82 2.01 -7.60
CA ALA A 138 -9.57 0.83 -8.04
C ALA A 138 -11.05 0.86 -7.64
N TYR A 139 -11.38 1.28 -6.41
CA TYR A 139 -12.76 1.32 -5.94
C TYR A 139 -13.57 2.38 -6.69
N GLU A 140 -13.02 3.58 -6.88
CA GLU A 140 -13.68 4.65 -7.64
C GLU A 140 -13.85 4.31 -9.13
N ALA A 141 -12.87 3.59 -9.69
CA ALA A 141 -12.95 3.16 -11.09
C ALA A 141 -14.15 2.24 -11.36
N VAL A 142 -14.52 1.43 -10.37
CA VAL A 142 -15.62 0.46 -10.48
C VAL A 142 -16.97 1.08 -10.05
N HIS A 143 -16.97 1.85 -8.97
CA HIS A 143 -18.21 2.30 -8.32
C HIS A 143 -18.54 3.78 -8.59
N GLY A 144 -17.64 4.51 -9.23
CA GLY A 144 -17.74 5.95 -9.38
C GLY A 144 -17.23 6.72 -8.15
N PRO A 145 -17.15 8.06 -8.24
CA PRO A 145 -16.64 8.89 -7.17
C PRO A 145 -17.58 8.86 -5.95
N GLY A 146 -16.98 8.79 -4.78
CA GLY A 146 -17.70 8.82 -3.51
C GLY A 146 -16.95 8.09 -2.40
N GLU A 147 -17.35 8.37 -1.16
CA GLU A 147 -16.81 7.68 0.00
C GLU A 147 -17.44 6.29 0.15
N ALA A 148 -16.59 5.28 0.19
CA ALA A 148 -17.01 3.88 0.42
C ALA A 148 -17.19 3.55 1.92
N GLY A 149 -17.18 4.54 2.80
CA GLY A 149 -17.17 4.37 4.24
C GLY A 149 -15.74 4.41 4.81
N PHE A 150 -15.48 3.62 5.83
CA PHE A 150 -14.18 3.59 6.50
C PHE A 150 -13.54 2.21 6.39
N THR A 151 -12.22 2.17 6.44
CA THR A 151 -11.45 0.92 6.47
C THR A 151 -10.86 0.64 7.85
N TYR A 152 -10.33 1.62 8.56
CA TYR A 152 -9.89 1.42 9.94
C TYR A 152 -11.07 1.37 10.91
N HIS A 153 -11.16 0.31 11.70
CA HIS A 153 -12.26 0.11 12.67
C HIS A 153 -11.80 -0.34 14.07
N GLY A 154 -10.50 -0.56 14.30
CA GLY A 154 -9.95 -0.88 15.61
C GLY A 154 -10.61 -2.12 16.24
N PHE A 155 -10.85 -3.18 15.46
CA PHE A 155 -11.55 -4.41 15.82
C PHE A 155 -13.03 -4.24 16.24
N LYS A 156 -13.61 -3.04 16.07
CA LYS A 156 -15.00 -2.74 16.44
C LYS A 156 -16.00 -2.96 15.31
N GLY A 157 -15.50 -3.04 14.07
CA GLY A 157 -16.35 -3.18 12.90
C GLY A 157 -17.35 -2.02 12.76
N PRO A 158 -18.66 -2.31 12.48
CA PRO A 158 -19.67 -1.27 12.34
C PRO A 158 -19.89 -0.42 13.59
N ASP A 159 -19.46 -0.92 14.77
CA ASP A 159 -19.57 -0.18 16.04
C ASP A 159 -18.47 0.86 16.24
N TYR A 160 -17.54 0.97 15.30
CA TYR A 160 -16.56 2.03 15.32
C TYR A 160 -17.24 3.40 15.09
N ARG A 161 -17.21 4.25 16.12
CA ARG A 161 -17.97 5.51 16.15
C ARG A 161 -17.08 6.76 16.10
N LYS A 162 -15.95 6.68 15.43
CA LYS A 162 -15.10 7.86 15.26
C LYS A 162 -15.77 8.86 14.32
N LYS A 163 -15.94 10.09 14.77
CA LYS A 163 -16.32 11.21 13.91
C LYS A 163 -15.25 11.36 12.82
N ASN A 164 -15.64 11.49 11.58
CA ASN A 164 -14.73 11.54 10.42
C ASN A 164 -13.98 10.24 10.14
N ALA A 165 -14.54 9.08 10.53
CA ALA A 165 -14.06 7.80 10.02
C ALA A 165 -14.15 7.80 8.48
N ARG A 166 -13.07 7.40 7.81
CA ARG A 166 -12.97 7.41 6.35
C ARG A 166 -12.11 6.26 5.86
N ARG A 167 -12.15 6.00 4.58
CA ARG A 167 -11.25 5.07 3.93
C ARG A 167 -9.84 5.65 3.94
N ILE A 168 -8.88 4.87 4.39
CA ILE A 168 -7.46 5.22 4.45
C ILE A 168 -6.57 4.17 3.78
N ASP A 169 -7.16 3.03 3.41
CA ASP A 169 -6.53 1.98 2.64
C ASP A 169 -6.99 2.07 1.19
N PHE A 170 -6.08 1.90 0.25
CA PHE A 170 -6.35 2.06 -1.17
C PHE A 170 -5.59 1.05 -2.02
N ILE A 171 -6.12 0.82 -3.21
CA ILE A 171 -5.46 0.13 -4.32
C ILE A 171 -5.48 1.07 -5.52
N PHE A 172 -4.30 1.44 -5.99
CA PHE A 172 -4.12 2.26 -7.19
C PHE A 172 -3.44 1.47 -8.29
N VAL A 173 -3.82 1.71 -9.53
CA VAL A 173 -3.22 1.08 -10.71
C VAL A 173 -2.77 2.10 -11.74
N ARG A 174 -1.74 1.73 -12.50
CA ARG A 174 -1.21 2.49 -13.63
C ARG A 174 -0.78 1.54 -14.74
N GLY A 175 -0.60 2.08 -15.93
CA GLY A 175 -0.20 1.33 -17.12
C GLY A 175 -1.40 0.62 -17.77
N ASN A 176 -1.17 -0.56 -18.35
CA ASN A 176 -2.20 -1.32 -19.05
C ASN A 176 -3.07 -2.19 -18.13
N LEU A 177 -3.34 -1.69 -16.90
CA LEU A 177 -4.27 -2.32 -15.95
C LEU A 177 -5.58 -1.53 -15.89
N ARG A 178 -6.69 -2.27 -15.73
CA ARG A 178 -8.01 -1.68 -15.50
C ARG A 178 -8.72 -2.47 -14.41
N PRO A 179 -9.17 -1.83 -13.33
CA PRO A 179 -9.99 -2.49 -12.33
C PRO A 179 -11.32 -2.96 -12.94
N VAL A 180 -11.67 -4.22 -12.71
CA VAL A 180 -12.93 -4.82 -13.16
C VAL A 180 -13.87 -5.13 -11.99
N SER A 181 -13.32 -5.32 -10.80
CA SER A 181 -14.05 -5.39 -9.54
C SER A 181 -13.27 -4.71 -8.41
N ALA A 182 -13.96 -4.21 -7.42
CA ALA A 182 -13.35 -3.67 -6.20
C ALA A 182 -14.32 -3.77 -5.04
N GLU A 183 -13.86 -4.30 -3.90
CA GLU A 183 -14.68 -4.53 -2.72
C GLU A 183 -13.93 -4.17 -1.44
N ILE A 184 -14.70 -3.76 -0.41
CA ILE A 184 -14.23 -3.65 0.97
C ILE A 184 -14.81 -4.83 1.74
N LEU A 185 -13.96 -5.79 2.08
CA LEU A 185 -14.34 -7.01 2.78
C LEU A 185 -14.54 -6.73 4.27
N ARG A 186 -15.75 -6.98 4.78
CA ARG A 186 -16.12 -6.70 6.18
C ARG A 186 -16.41 -7.96 6.99
N ASP A 187 -15.92 -9.10 6.49
CA ASP A 187 -16.18 -10.40 7.06
C ASP A 187 -15.48 -10.62 8.39
N LYS A 188 -16.05 -11.51 9.16
CA LYS A 188 -15.50 -12.03 10.41
C LYS A 188 -15.19 -13.50 10.24
N VAL A 189 -14.14 -13.95 10.92
CA VAL A 189 -13.83 -15.38 11.07
C VAL A 189 -14.09 -15.74 12.53
N ASP A 190 -15.01 -16.66 12.76
CA ASP A 190 -15.44 -17.09 14.10
C ASP A 190 -15.85 -15.92 15.03
N GLY A 191 -16.52 -14.91 14.44
CA GLY A 191 -16.99 -13.74 15.17
C GLY A 191 -15.92 -12.66 15.42
N LEU A 192 -14.68 -12.89 15.03
CA LEU A 192 -13.55 -11.98 15.21
C LEU A 192 -13.15 -11.33 13.88
N TYR A 193 -12.72 -10.09 13.94
CA TYR A 193 -12.08 -9.44 12.80
C TYR A 193 -10.60 -9.87 12.73
N PRO A 194 -10.11 -10.33 11.58
CA PRO A 194 -8.71 -10.77 11.43
C PRO A 194 -7.71 -9.61 11.45
N SER A 195 -8.19 -8.36 11.30
CA SER A 195 -7.40 -7.13 11.36
C SER A 195 -8.24 -6.02 12.00
N ASP A 196 -7.61 -4.96 12.46
CA ASP A 196 -8.26 -3.70 12.86
C ASP A 196 -8.63 -2.81 11.64
N HIS A 197 -8.28 -3.24 10.43
CA HIS A 197 -8.74 -2.70 9.16
C HIS A 197 -9.60 -3.73 8.42
N TYR A 198 -10.55 -3.24 7.60
CA TYR A 198 -11.21 -4.03 6.57
C TYR A 198 -10.25 -4.23 5.39
N PHE A 199 -10.28 -5.42 4.79
CA PHE A 199 -9.46 -5.69 3.62
C PHE A 199 -10.06 -5.09 2.36
N LEU A 200 -9.18 -4.70 1.43
CA LEU A 200 -9.57 -4.34 0.08
C LEU A 200 -9.26 -5.48 -0.88
N MET A 201 -10.15 -5.69 -1.82
CA MET A 201 -9.96 -6.65 -2.92
C MET A 201 -10.26 -5.96 -4.24
N SER A 202 -9.48 -6.26 -5.28
CA SER A 202 -9.74 -5.82 -6.65
C SER A 202 -9.22 -6.83 -7.65
N ASP A 203 -9.97 -7.02 -8.74
CA ASP A 203 -9.54 -7.76 -9.93
C ASP A 203 -9.20 -6.79 -11.07
N PHE A 204 -8.27 -7.22 -11.95
CA PHE A 204 -7.73 -6.42 -13.06
C PHE A 204 -7.70 -7.20 -14.38
#